data_424a91d402e1336efb7c15b9b2f9735d
#
_entry.id   424a91d402e1336efb7c15b9b2f9735d
#
_cell.length_a   1.000
_cell.length_b   1.000
_cell.length_c   1.000
_cell.angle_alpha   90.00
_cell.angle_beta   90.00
_cell.angle_gamma   90.00
#
_symmetry.space_group_name_H-M   'P 1'
#
loop_
_entity.id
_entity.type
_entity.pdbx_description
1 polymer ?
#
loop_
_entity_poly.entity_id
_entity_poly.type
_entity_poly.pdbx_seq_one_letter_code
_entity_poly.pdbx_strand_id
1 'polypeptide(L)'
;DLVVQDVIVEYVIKTLDRDRELLKTSGYDGFEILGLEKEFLHDIDGFHFVGYVDRMDSLRPGEIRIIDYKTGKVEDKDVNITDDNAEGIVEALFGPGNAGRPKIAFQLYLYDVFCRESKNYNGQRMVNVIYPPANLFTEPVKEVPVSETFMRLTEEKLHGLLSEIASVDVPFRRTDDEDTCAICDFRMICGR
;
A
#
# COMPACT_ATOMS: atom_id res chain seq x y z
N ASP A 1 -9.70 15.67 -23.58
CA ASP A 1 -10.16 16.86 -22.84
C ASP A 1 -8.92 17.64 -22.39
N LEU A 2 -8.72 18.87 -22.93
CA LEU A 2 -7.52 19.71 -22.70
C LEU A 2 -7.33 20.00 -21.20
N VAL A 3 -8.40 20.23 -20.46
CA VAL A 3 -8.34 20.52 -19.01
C VAL A 3 -7.75 19.33 -18.24
N VAL A 4 -8.14 18.12 -18.57
CA VAL A 4 -7.59 16.90 -17.93
C VAL A 4 -6.12 16.74 -18.24
N GLN A 5 -5.70 17.03 -19.48
CA GLN A 5 -4.31 16.99 -19.88
C GLN A 5 -3.47 17.99 -19.08
N ASP A 6 -3.91 19.24 -18.97
CA ASP A 6 -3.22 20.29 -18.22
C ASP A 6 -3.07 19.92 -16.74
N VAL A 7 -4.10 19.36 -16.15
CA VAL A 7 -4.07 18.87 -14.75
C VAL A 7 -3.04 17.76 -14.58
N ILE A 8 -3.01 16.76 -15.48
CA ILE A 8 -2.01 15.68 -15.42
C ILE A 8 -0.60 16.22 -15.54
N VAL A 9 -0.35 17.13 -16.49
CA VAL A 9 0.96 17.76 -16.67
C VAL A 9 1.39 18.48 -15.40
N GLU A 10 0.49 19.22 -14.77
CA GLU A 10 0.79 19.93 -13.52
C GLU A 10 1.16 18.96 -12.38
N TYR A 11 0.45 17.83 -12.23
CA TYR A 11 0.82 16.80 -11.26
C TYR A 11 2.20 16.21 -11.53
N VAL A 12 2.54 15.94 -12.77
CA VAL A 12 3.87 15.42 -13.14
C VAL A 12 4.94 16.45 -12.77
N ILE A 13 4.75 17.73 -13.12
CA ILE A 13 5.68 18.80 -12.78
C ILE A 13 5.87 18.87 -11.25
N LYS A 14 4.80 18.86 -10.48
CA LYS A 14 4.87 18.90 -9.01
C LYS A 14 5.58 17.70 -8.41
N THR A 15 5.34 16.51 -8.95
CA THR A 15 6.07 15.30 -8.53
C THR A 15 7.58 15.46 -8.76
N LEU A 16 7.98 15.93 -9.92
CA LEU A 16 9.40 16.19 -10.23
C LEU A 16 10.00 17.32 -9.37
N ASP A 17 9.22 18.34 -9.04
CA ASP A 17 9.66 19.39 -8.13
C ASP A 17 9.90 18.85 -6.72
N ARG A 18 9.07 17.92 -6.24
CA ARG A 18 9.31 17.23 -4.96
C ARG A 18 10.57 16.37 -4.97
N ASP A 19 10.83 15.67 -6.06
CA ASP A 19 12.07 14.91 -6.21
C ASP A 19 13.29 15.86 -6.19
N ARG A 20 13.23 17.00 -6.86
CA ARG A 20 14.30 18.03 -6.82
C ARG A 20 14.49 18.59 -5.41
N GLU A 21 13.43 18.87 -4.69
CA GLU A 21 13.48 19.35 -3.31
C GLU A 21 14.13 18.32 -2.39
N LEU A 22 13.77 17.05 -2.55
CA LEU A 22 14.38 15.95 -1.83
C LEU A 22 15.90 15.91 -2.07
N LEU A 23 16.36 15.97 -3.30
CA LEU A 23 17.79 15.99 -3.62
C LEU A 23 18.51 17.18 -3.00
N LYS A 24 17.93 18.38 -3.07
CA LYS A 24 18.50 19.60 -2.46
C LYS A 24 18.63 19.49 -0.94
N THR A 25 17.63 18.90 -0.27
CA THR A 25 17.60 18.82 1.19
C THR A 25 18.40 17.65 1.73
N SER A 26 18.52 16.56 0.96
CA SER A 26 19.28 15.37 1.36
C SER A 26 20.78 15.49 1.13
N GLY A 27 21.21 16.42 0.27
CA GLY A 27 22.61 16.58 -0.13
C GLY A 27 23.12 15.54 -1.11
N TYR A 28 22.23 14.80 -1.77
CA TYR A 28 22.55 13.86 -2.85
C TYR A 28 22.32 14.50 -4.21
N ASP A 29 23.16 14.16 -5.18
CA ASP A 29 23.07 14.69 -6.55
C ASP A 29 22.01 13.96 -7.40
N GLY A 30 21.58 12.79 -6.98
CA GLY A 30 20.60 11.95 -7.68
C GLY A 30 20.14 10.78 -6.84
N PHE A 31 19.20 10.03 -7.37
CA PHE A 31 18.77 8.73 -6.89
C PHE A 31 18.77 7.73 -8.05
N GLU A 32 18.97 6.46 -7.74
CA GLU A 32 18.92 5.37 -8.72
C GLU A 32 17.49 4.86 -8.85
N ILE A 33 16.92 4.80 -10.06
CA ILE A 33 15.65 4.13 -10.33
C ILE A 33 15.90 2.62 -10.39
N LEU A 34 15.33 1.89 -9.45
CA LEU A 34 15.41 0.43 -9.34
C LEU A 34 14.28 -0.28 -10.10
N GLY A 35 13.18 0.41 -10.33
CA GLY A 35 12.04 -0.10 -11.08
C GLY A 35 10.89 0.89 -11.19
N LEU A 36 10.14 0.77 -12.29
CA LEU A 36 8.87 1.47 -12.52
C LEU A 36 7.84 0.42 -12.87
N GLU A 37 6.61 0.54 -12.33
CA GLU A 37 5.53 -0.43 -12.51
C GLU A 37 6.04 -1.87 -12.28
N LYS A 38 6.83 -2.05 -11.23
CA LYS A 38 7.53 -3.29 -11.01
C LYS A 38 6.60 -4.35 -10.42
N GLU A 39 6.46 -5.45 -11.15
CA GLU A 39 5.72 -6.62 -10.69
C GLU A 39 6.49 -7.40 -9.63
N PHE A 40 5.79 -7.79 -8.59
CA PHE A 40 6.23 -8.73 -7.57
C PHE A 40 5.27 -9.90 -7.49
N LEU A 41 5.86 -11.08 -7.38
CA LEU A 41 5.17 -12.34 -7.13
C LEU A 41 5.65 -12.90 -5.81
N HIS A 42 4.73 -13.26 -4.94
CA HIS A 42 5.06 -13.89 -3.66
C HIS A 42 4.01 -14.92 -3.27
N ASP A 43 4.46 -16.07 -2.79
CA ASP A 43 3.59 -17.15 -2.33
C ASP A 43 3.44 -17.08 -0.81
N ILE A 44 2.19 -16.95 -0.35
CA ILE A 44 1.85 -17.02 1.07
C ILE A 44 0.85 -18.17 1.24
N ASP A 45 1.22 -19.20 2.01
CA ASP A 45 0.38 -20.37 2.30
C ASP A 45 -0.20 -21.08 1.04
N GLY A 46 0.54 -21.07 -0.06
CA GLY A 46 0.10 -21.66 -1.33
C GLY A 46 -0.81 -20.75 -2.17
N PHE A 47 -1.04 -19.53 -1.73
CA PHE A 47 -1.73 -18.50 -2.53
C PHE A 47 -0.72 -17.60 -3.23
N HIS A 48 -0.95 -17.34 -4.51
CA HIS A 48 -0.11 -16.48 -5.33
C HIS A 48 -0.56 -15.02 -5.19
N PHE A 49 0.27 -14.22 -4.53
CA PHE A 49 0.07 -12.77 -4.43
C PHE A 49 0.84 -12.09 -5.55
N VAL A 50 0.15 -11.23 -6.27
CA VAL A 50 0.73 -10.38 -7.32
C VAL A 50 0.51 -8.94 -6.95
N GLY A 51 1.54 -8.14 -7.03
CA GLY A 51 1.46 -6.70 -6.78
C GLY A 51 2.37 -5.92 -7.73
N TYR A 52 2.03 -4.67 -7.94
CA TYR A 52 2.82 -3.73 -8.72
C TYR A 52 3.22 -2.56 -7.83
N VAL A 53 4.50 -2.20 -7.86
CA VAL A 53 5.02 -1.02 -7.19
C VAL A 53 5.23 0.05 -8.26
N ASP A 54 4.58 1.20 -8.10
CA ASP A 54 4.62 2.27 -9.11
C ASP A 54 6.05 2.71 -9.40
N ARG A 55 6.85 2.95 -8.33
CA ARG A 55 8.25 3.31 -8.46
C ARG A 55 9.06 2.78 -7.27
N MET A 56 10.21 2.23 -7.58
CA MET A 56 11.26 1.93 -6.62
C MET A 56 12.51 2.72 -6.96
N ASP A 57 13.12 3.34 -5.97
CA ASP A 57 14.41 4.00 -6.13
C ASP A 57 15.29 3.86 -4.88
N SER A 58 16.56 4.24 -5.02
CA SER A 58 17.53 4.31 -3.95
C SER A 58 18.16 5.69 -3.91
N LEU A 59 17.97 6.39 -2.81
CA LEU A 59 18.61 7.66 -2.53
C LEU A 59 19.98 7.47 -1.84
N ARG A 60 20.11 6.40 -1.07
CA ARG A 60 21.31 6.07 -0.26
C ARG A 60 21.64 4.59 -0.39
N PRO A 61 22.94 4.23 -0.32
CA PRO A 61 23.33 2.83 -0.28
C PRO A 61 22.65 2.08 0.86
N GLY A 62 22.09 0.90 0.57
CA GLY A 62 21.41 0.07 1.58
C GLY A 62 19.98 0.51 1.92
N GLU A 63 19.41 1.47 1.19
CA GLU A 63 18.04 1.95 1.33
C GLU A 63 17.27 1.82 0.02
N ILE A 64 16.05 1.33 0.11
CA ILE A 64 15.11 1.27 -1.00
C ILE A 64 13.88 2.08 -0.62
N ARG A 65 13.53 3.04 -1.45
CA ARG A 65 12.27 3.76 -1.34
C ARG A 65 11.23 3.09 -2.25
N ILE A 66 10.07 2.80 -1.68
CA ILE A 66 8.90 2.27 -2.36
C ILE A 66 7.90 3.41 -2.46
N ILE A 67 7.64 3.86 -3.66
CA ILE A 67 6.83 5.04 -3.92
C ILE A 67 5.54 4.62 -4.59
N ASP A 68 4.42 5.09 -4.02
CA ASP A 68 3.07 4.85 -4.51
C ASP A 68 2.37 6.18 -4.78
N TYR A 69 1.82 6.33 -5.97
CA TYR A 69 1.10 7.53 -6.43
C TYR A 69 -0.40 7.35 -6.24
N LYS A 70 -0.97 8.01 -5.23
CA LYS A 70 -2.41 7.91 -4.94
C LYS A 70 -3.18 9.04 -5.61
N THR A 71 -4.14 8.71 -6.46
CA THR A 71 -5.03 9.69 -7.08
C THR A 71 -6.23 10.05 -6.20
N GLY A 72 -6.52 9.22 -5.19
CA GLY A 72 -7.58 9.41 -4.21
C GLY A 72 -7.13 10.17 -2.96
N LYS A 73 -8.09 10.43 -2.07
CA LYS A 73 -7.81 11.00 -0.75
C LYS A 73 -7.03 9.99 0.10
N VAL A 74 -5.95 10.44 0.71
CA VAL A 74 -5.19 9.70 1.72
C VAL A 74 -5.47 10.33 3.07
N GLU A 75 -5.92 9.56 4.03
CA GLU A 75 -6.22 10.01 5.39
C GLU A 75 -5.07 9.64 6.33
N ASP A 76 -4.89 10.39 7.42
CA ASP A 76 -3.81 10.14 8.39
C ASP A 76 -3.85 8.70 8.95
N LYS A 77 -5.05 8.13 9.15
CA LYS A 77 -5.22 6.74 9.59
C LYS A 77 -4.65 5.70 8.63
N ASP A 78 -4.51 6.05 7.34
CA ASP A 78 -4.01 5.14 6.30
C ASP A 78 -2.47 5.08 6.28
N VAL A 79 -1.81 6.12 6.81
CA VAL A 79 -0.36 6.32 6.69
C VAL A 79 0.34 6.54 8.04
N ASN A 80 -0.39 6.66 9.12
CA ASN A 80 0.17 6.76 10.47
C ASN A 80 0.10 5.41 11.18
N ILE A 81 1.05 4.51 10.87
CA ILE A 81 1.08 3.12 11.34
C ILE A 81 2.15 2.98 12.43
N THR A 82 1.72 3.08 13.67
CA THR A 82 2.58 3.01 14.87
C THR A 82 2.29 1.75 15.67
N ASP A 83 3.15 1.42 16.62
CA ASP A 83 2.90 0.29 17.52
C ASP A 83 1.63 0.48 18.36
N ASP A 84 1.33 1.73 18.76
CA ASP A 84 0.18 2.05 19.61
C ASP A 84 -1.18 1.85 18.91
N ASN A 85 -1.23 2.01 17.58
CA ASN A 85 -2.46 1.88 16.80
C ASN A 85 -2.52 0.64 15.90
N ALA A 86 -1.47 -0.16 15.87
CA ALA A 86 -1.34 -1.32 15.00
C ALA A 86 -2.49 -2.31 15.14
N GLU A 87 -2.87 -2.63 16.38
CA GLU A 87 -3.97 -3.58 16.66
C GLU A 87 -5.30 -3.08 16.08
N GLY A 88 -5.65 -1.82 16.31
CA GLY A 88 -6.86 -1.21 15.76
C GLY A 88 -6.88 -1.15 14.23
N ILE A 89 -5.74 -0.90 13.59
CA ILE A 89 -5.61 -0.92 12.12
C ILE A 89 -5.84 -2.35 11.59
N VAL A 90 -5.23 -3.36 12.22
CA VAL A 90 -5.38 -4.75 11.81
C VAL A 90 -6.81 -5.24 12.02
N GLU A 91 -7.44 -4.90 13.13
CA GLU A 91 -8.85 -5.20 13.35
C GLU A 91 -9.76 -4.57 12.30
N ALA A 92 -9.50 -3.32 11.92
CA ALA A 92 -10.25 -2.66 10.85
C ALA A 92 -10.00 -3.29 9.47
N LEU A 93 -8.80 -3.82 9.20
CA LEU A 93 -8.46 -4.50 7.95
C LEU A 93 -9.21 -5.82 7.78
N PHE A 94 -9.21 -6.65 8.81
CA PHE A 94 -9.74 -8.01 8.75
C PHE A 94 -11.15 -8.15 9.35
N GLY A 95 -11.68 -7.08 9.92
CA GLY A 95 -13.01 -7.04 10.50
C GLY A 95 -14.15 -7.12 9.49
N PRO A 96 -15.39 -7.28 9.96
CA PRO A 96 -16.56 -7.30 9.09
C PRO A 96 -16.81 -5.95 8.43
N GLY A 97 -17.45 -5.95 7.27
CA GLY A 97 -17.77 -4.74 6.51
C GLY A 97 -16.63 -4.27 5.61
N ASN A 98 -16.89 -3.30 4.77
CA ASN A 98 -15.94 -2.77 3.79
C ASN A 98 -15.68 -1.26 3.95
N ALA A 99 -16.54 -0.57 4.69
CA ALA A 99 -16.45 0.88 4.88
C ALA A 99 -15.24 1.24 5.75
N GLY A 100 -14.40 2.13 5.22
CA GLY A 100 -13.27 2.70 5.96
C GLY A 100 -12.11 1.75 6.24
N ARG A 101 -12.00 0.61 5.55
CA ARG A 101 -10.83 -0.28 5.67
C ARG A 101 -9.56 0.48 5.30
N PRO A 102 -8.49 0.40 6.11
CA PRO A 102 -7.21 1.05 5.83
C PRO A 102 -6.42 0.28 4.76
N LYS A 103 -6.92 0.28 3.51
CA LYS A 103 -6.36 -0.51 2.39
C LYS A 103 -4.93 -0.13 2.05
N ILE A 104 -4.56 1.15 2.25
CA ILE A 104 -3.18 1.62 2.03
C ILE A 104 -2.23 0.93 3.01
N ALA A 105 -2.61 0.79 4.29
CA ALA A 105 -1.78 0.10 5.26
C ALA A 105 -1.50 -1.36 4.86
N PHE A 106 -2.51 -2.06 4.34
CA PHE A 106 -2.31 -3.43 3.82
C PHE A 106 -1.42 -3.45 2.57
N GLN A 107 -1.56 -2.48 1.69
CA GLN A 107 -0.69 -2.37 0.52
C GLN A 107 0.77 -2.15 0.92
N LEU A 108 1.03 -1.28 1.92
CA LEU A 108 2.38 -1.06 2.45
C LEU A 108 2.95 -2.32 3.10
N TYR A 109 2.12 -3.09 3.83
CA TYR A 109 2.51 -4.40 4.34
C TYR A 109 2.99 -5.33 3.22
N LEU A 110 2.22 -5.46 2.13
CA LEU A 110 2.59 -6.32 1.01
C LEU A 110 3.87 -5.84 0.32
N TYR A 111 4.07 -4.55 0.17
CA TYR A 111 5.31 -4.00 -0.39
C TYR A 111 6.53 -4.38 0.44
N ASP A 112 6.43 -4.24 1.76
CA ASP A 112 7.51 -4.62 2.67
C ASP A 112 7.80 -6.13 2.60
N VAL A 113 6.76 -6.98 2.58
CA VAL A 113 6.91 -8.43 2.42
C VAL A 113 7.59 -8.78 1.10
N PHE A 114 7.12 -8.23 -0.02
CA PHE A 114 7.70 -8.48 -1.34
C PHE A 114 9.17 -8.10 -1.42
N CYS A 115 9.55 -6.98 -0.82
CA CYS A 115 10.93 -6.54 -0.83
C CYS A 115 11.82 -7.35 0.11
N ARG A 116 11.36 -7.69 1.33
CA ARG A 116 12.11 -8.50 2.29
C ARG A 116 12.41 -9.91 1.76
N GLU A 117 11.45 -10.51 1.05
CA GLU A 117 11.59 -11.84 0.46
C GLU A 117 12.36 -11.84 -0.87
N SER A 118 12.53 -10.69 -1.49
CA SER A 118 13.28 -10.58 -2.73
C SER A 118 14.78 -10.73 -2.49
N LYS A 119 15.42 -11.65 -3.20
CA LYS A 119 16.88 -11.84 -3.15
C LYS A 119 17.68 -10.58 -3.46
N ASN A 120 17.11 -9.66 -4.23
CA ASN A 120 17.77 -8.43 -4.65
C ASN A 120 17.71 -7.33 -3.59
N TYR A 121 16.75 -7.40 -2.66
CA TYR A 121 16.44 -6.31 -1.75
C TYR A 121 16.51 -6.70 -0.27
N ASN A 122 16.63 -7.99 0.00
CA ASN A 122 16.75 -8.50 1.38
C ASN A 122 17.91 -7.83 2.13
N GLY A 123 17.66 -7.43 3.36
CA GLY A 123 18.63 -6.78 4.24
C GLY A 123 18.81 -5.27 4.00
N GLN A 124 18.10 -4.67 3.04
CA GLN A 124 18.06 -3.22 2.85
C GLN A 124 16.95 -2.59 3.70
N ARG A 125 17.13 -1.32 4.06
CA ARG A 125 16.11 -0.54 4.75
C ARG A 125 14.99 -0.17 3.77
N MET A 126 13.76 -0.56 4.08
CA MET A 126 12.58 -0.16 3.31
C MET A 126 12.07 1.20 3.81
N VAL A 127 11.77 2.08 2.87
CA VAL A 127 11.15 3.40 3.11
C VAL A 127 9.95 3.54 2.21
N ASN A 128 8.76 3.45 2.79
CA ASN A 128 7.53 3.65 2.07
C ASN A 128 7.23 5.14 1.93
N VAL A 129 6.81 5.56 0.74
CA VAL A 129 6.51 6.96 0.42
C VAL A 129 5.20 7.03 -0.35
N ILE A 130 4.24 7.79 0.15
CA ILE A 130 2.98 8.04 -0.54
C ILE A 130 2.99 9.45 -1.12
N TYR A 131 2.66 9.55 -2.41
CA TYR A 131 2.48 10.81 -3.13
C TYR A 131 0.98 11.07 -3.34
N PRO A 132 0.29 11.73 -2.41
CA PRO A 132 -1.11 12.09 -2.61
C PRO A 132 -1.19 13.38 -3.44
N PRO A 133 -1.86 13.40 -4.61
CA PRO A 133 -1.94 14.58 -5.48
C PRO A 133 -2.48 15.82 -4.78
N ALA A 134 -3.45 15.65 -3.90
CA ALA A 134 -4.03 16.76 -3.14
C ALA A 134 -2.99 17.50 -2.28
N ASN A 135 -1.97 16.80 -1.80
CA ASN A 135 -0.95 17.34 -0.90
C ASN A 135 0.34 17.75 -1.62
N LEU A 136 0.52 17.37 -2.90
CA LEU A 136 1.73 17.75 -3.66
C LEU A 136 1.91 19.26 -3.80
N PHE A 137 0.82 20.02 -3.70
CA PHE A 137 0.83 21.48 -3.81
C PHE A 137 1.11 22.19 -2.47
N THR A 138 0.86 21.53 -1.34
CA THR A 138 0.83 22.18 -0.02
C THR A 138 1.82 21.62 0.97
N GLU A 139 2.17 20.33 0.90
CA GLU A 139 2.98 19.66 1.91
C GLU A 139 4.17 18.91 1.29
N PRO A 140 5.28 18.79 2.03
CA PRO A 140 6.37 17.89 1.63
C PRO A 140 5.88 16.44 1.66
N VAL A 141 6.44 15.63 0.78
CA VAL A 141 6.19 14.19 0.79
C VAL A 141 6.82 13.57 2.04
N LYS A 142 6.05 12.75 2.75
CA LYS A 142 6.50 12.13 4.00
C LYS A 142 6.78 10.65 3.79
N GLU A 143 7.79 10.18 4.48
CA GLU A 143 8.00 8.74 4.68
C GLU A 143 6.86 8.20 5.55
N VAL A 144 6.38 7.01 5.21
CA VAL A 144 5.35 6.30 5.96
C VAL A 144 6.02 5.12 6.68
N PRO A 145 6.36 5.25 7.95
CA PRO A 145 6.90 4.13 8.70
C PRO A 145 5.81 3.07 8.90
N VAL A 146 6.19 1.81 8.74
CA VAL A 146 5.34 0.67 9.04
C VAL A 146 5.91 -0.02 10.28
N SER A 147 5.11 -0.10 11.35
CA SER A 147 5.59 -0.67 12.61
C SER A 147 5.76 -2.18 12.53
N GLU A 148 6.76 -2.74 13.21
CA GLU A 148 6.98 -4.18 13.27
C GLU A 148 5.82 -4.91 13.97
N THR A 149 5.16 -4.25 14.92
CA THR A 149 3.93 -4.77 15.56
C THR A 149 2.83 -4.93 14.53
N PHE A 150 2.60 -3.92 13.68
CA PHE A 150 1.62 -4.00 12.60
C PHE A 150 1.97 -5.11 11.60
N MET A 151 3.24 -5.23 11.21
CA MET A 151 3.70 -6.29 10.29
C MET A 151 3.36 -7.68 10.84
N ARG A 152 3.74 -7.96 12.08
CA ARG A 152 3.49 -9.25 12.73
C ARG A 152 2.01 -9.57 12.88
N LEU A 153 1.21 -8.62 13.37
CA LEU A 153 -0.24 -8.82 13.56
C LEU A 153 -0.96 -9.02 12.22
N THR A 154 -0.55 -8.29 11.18
CA THR A 154 -1.11 -8.44 9.83
C THR A 154 -0.78 -9.81 9.25
N GLU A 155 0.45 -10.28 9.41
CA GLU A 155 0.89 -11.60 8.99
C GLU A 155 0.07 -12.70 9.67
N GLU A 156 -0.08 -12.66 11.01
CA GLU A 156 -0.89 -13.62 11.76
C GLU A 156 -2.34 -13.68 11.27
N LYS A 157 -2.97 -12.51 11.04
CA LYS A 157 -4.35 -12.43 10.55
C LYS A 157 -4.49 -12.89 9.11
N LEU A 158 -3.51 -12.57 8.26
CA LEU A 158 -3.50 -13.01 6.87
C LEU A 158 -3.40 -14.54 6.77
N HIS A 159 -2.48 -15.17 7.50
CA HIS A 159 -2.37 -16.63 7.57
C HIS A 159 -3.67 -17.28 8.05
N GLY A 160 -4.31 -16.71 9.07
CA GLY A 160 -5.61 -17.17 9.56
C GLY A 160 -6.69 -17.09 8.48
N LEU A 161 -6.77 -15.97 7.76
CA LEU A 161 -7.73 -15.77 6.67
C LEU A 161 -7.49 -16.74 5.50
N LEU A 162 -6.24 -16.92 5.08
CA LEU A 162 -5.88 -17.83 3.99
C LEU A 162 -6.20 -19.29 4.37
N SER A 163 -5.94 -19.66 5.61
CA SER A 163 -6.29 -20.97 6.15
C SER A 163 -7.81 -21.20 6.17
N GLU A 164 -8.59 -20.18 6.55
CA GLU A 164 -10.06 -20.23 6.50
C GLU A 164 -10.57 -20.40 5.07
N ILE A 165 -10.04 -19.64 4.11
CA ILE A 165 -10.41 -19.71 2.69
C ILE A 165 -10.10 -21.09 2.11
N ALA A 166 -8.98 -21.70 2.49
CA ALA A 166 -8.56 -23.02 2.00
C ALA A 166 -9.29 -24.20 2.70
N SER A 167 -9.94 -23.94 3.84
CA SER A 167 -10.57 -24.98 4.65
C SER A 167 -11.83 -25.51 3.96
N VAL A 168 -11.91 -26.84 3.83
CA VAL A 168 -13.12 -27.52 3.37
C VAL A 168 -14.22 -27.61 4.44
N ASP A 169 -13.85 -27.38 5.70
CA ASP A 169 -14.76 -27.48 6.85
C ASP A 169 -15.46 -26.17 7.17
N VAL A 170 -15.00 -25.06 6.60
CA VAL A 170 -15.57 -23.72 6.81
C VAL A 170 -16.36 -23.30 5.58
N PRO A 171 -17.71 -23.33 5.65
CA PRO A 171 -18.53 -22.95 4.51
C PRO A 171 -18.49 -21.44 4.26
N PHE A 172 -18.46 -21.03 3.00
CA PHE A 172 -18.68 -19.65 2.63
C PHE A 172 -20.06 -19.17 3.08
N ARG A 173 -20.10 -18.02 3.73
CA ARG A 173 -21.34 -17.40 4.19
C ARG A 173 -21.56 -16.08 3.48
N ARG A 174 -22.83 -15.79 3.24
CA ARG A 174 -23.24 -14.48 2.73
C ARG A 174 -22.98 -13.43 3.80
N THR A 175 -22.46 -12.28 3.41
CA THR A 175 -22.34 -11.12 4.31
C THR A 175 -23.71 -10.54 4.68
N ASP A 176 -23.83 -10.02 5.89
CA ASP A 176 -24.99 -9.27 6.34
C ASP A 176 -24.84 -7.75 6.11
N ASP A 177 -23.69 -7.32 5.60
CA ASP A 177 -23.40 -5.93 5.24
C ASP A 177 -24.12 -5.55 3.93
N GLU A 178 -25.18 -4.76 4.06
CA GLU A 178 -26.01 -4.32 2.93
C GLU A 178 -25.28 -3.34 2.00
N ASP A 179 -24.37 -2.51 2.52
CA ASP A 179 -23.60 -1.58 1.73
C ASP A 179 -22.63 -2.32 0.80
N THR A 180 -21.99 -3.37 1.30
CA THR A 180 -21.19 -4.27 0.47
C THR A 180 -22.05 -4.95 -0.60
N CYS A 181 -23.27 -5.39 -0.26
CA CYS A 181 -24.17 -6.02 -1.20
C CYS A 181 -24.66 -5.05 -2.30
N ALA A 182 -24.85 -3.78 -1.99
CA ALA A 182 -25.35 -2.79 -2.93
C ALA A 182 -24.46 -2.60 -4.17
N ILE A 183 -23.15 -2.79 -4.00
CA ILE A 183 -22.12 -2.65 -5.07
C ILE A 183 -21.56 -3.98 -5.56
N CYS A 184 -22.08 -5.11 -5.06
CA CYS A 184 -21.58 -6.43 -5.40
C CYS A 184 -22.14 -6.93 -6.75
N ASP A 185 -21.26 -7.34 -7.65
CA ASP A 185 -21.64 -7.90 -8.96
C ASP A 185 -22.43 -9.20 -8.81
N PHE A 186 -22.28 -9.92 -7.72
CA PHE A 186 -22.93 -11.19 -7.43
C PHE A 186 -24.23 -11.07 -6.60
N ARG A 187 -24.72 -9.87 -6.33
CA ARG A 187 -25.91 -9.63 -5.50
C ARG A 187 -27.15 -10.44 -5.92
N MET A 188 -27.32 -10.60 -7.24
CA MET A 188 -28.45 -11.36 -7.78
C MET A 188 -28.39 -12.86 -7.43
N ILE A 189 -27.20 -13.44 -7.33
CA ILE A 189 -27.01 -14.84 -6.92
C ILE A 189 -27.38 -15.01 -5.44
N CYS A 190 -27.12 -13.99 -4.62
CA CYS A 190 -27.46 -13.98 -3.20
C CYS A 190 -28.94 -13.60 -2.93
N GLY A 191 -29.73 -13.26 -3.95
CA GLY A 191 -31.12 -12.83 -3.79
C GLY A 191 -31.27 -11.45 -3.13
N ARG A 192 -30.35 -10.52 -3.42
CA ARG A 192 -30.34 -9.14 -2.93
C ARG A 192 -30.39 -8.11 -4.05
#